data_d223b93e6c147ebeab8f56eb3dfb98de
#
_entry.id   d223b93e6c147ebeab8f56eb3dfb98de
#
_cell.length_a   1.000
_cell.length_b   1.000
_cell.length_c   1.000
_cell.angle_alpha   90.00
_cell.angle_beta   90.00
_cell.angle_gamma   90.00
#
_symmetry.space_group_name_H-M   'P 1'
#
loop_
_entity.id
_entity.type
_entity.pdbx_description
1 polymer ?
#
loop_
_entity_poly.entity_id
_entity_poly.type
_entity_poly.pdbx_seq_one_letter_code
_entity_poly.pdbx_strand_id
1 'polypeptide(L)'
;EIIHPTPAFPIYESMINYTGSTPVPYDLTKDKDLKFNAEEILSLITDKTRLLILINPNNPTGSFVEKSEIDKLAKGLEQHPHVTILSDEIYSRQIFDGKEMPTFFNYPKLRERLIVLEGWSKAYSMTGWRLGWSFWPEHLVEHVNKLLINSVSCVNAAAQYAGIAALDGPDDSIPVSYTHLTLPPSDLV
;
A
#
# COMPACT_ATOMS: atom_id res chain seq x y z
N GLU A 1 -5.49 15.39 -10.58
CA GLU A 1 -6.21 14.11 -10.49
C GLU A 1 -5.36 13.08 -9.74
N ILE A 2 -6.05 12.28 -8.92
CA ILE A 2 -5.44 11.16 -8.18
C ILE A 2 -6.24 9.90 -8.48
N ILE A 3 -5.60 8.90 -9.08
CA ILE A 3 -6.21 7.60 -9.37
C ILE A 3 -6.10 6.74 -8.10
N HIS A 4 -7.21 6.14 -7.67
CA HIS A 4 -7.26 5.33 -6.46
C HIS A 4 -8.26 4.17 -6.56
N PRO A 5 -8.07 3.06 -5.78
CA PRO A 5 -9.02 1.96 -5.80
C PRO A 5 -10.35 2.30 -5.11
N THR A 6 -11.42 1.65 -5.55
CA THR A 6 -12.69 1.62 -4.85
C THR A 6 -13.32 0.22 -4.95
N PRO A 7 -13.80 -0.37 -3.82
CA PRO A 7 -13.64 0.12 -2.46
C PRO A 7 -12.20 0.07 -1.95
N ALA A 8 -11.85 0.98 -1.04
CA ALA A 8 -10.50 1.07 -0.46
C ALA A 8 -10.54 1.58 0.99
N PHE A 9 -9.37 1.60 1.63
CA PHE A 9 -9.24 2.18 2.96
C PHE A 9 -9.61 3.68 2.92
N PRO A 10 -10.58 4.15 3.75
CA PRO A 10 -11.24 5.45 3.58
C PRO A 10 -10.32 6.67 3.63
N ILE A 11 -9.13 6.55 4.27
CA ILE A 11 -8.20 7.67 4.42
C ILE A 11 -7.78 8.26 3.08
N TYR A 12 -7.61 7.44 2.04
CA TYR A 12 -7.14 7.89 0.74
C TYR A 12 -8.14 8.86 0.10
N GLU A 13 -9.39 8.44 -0.05
CA GLU A 13 -10.43 9.32 -0.61
C GLU A 13 -10.63 10.58 0.25
N SER A 14 -10.62 10.43 1.57
CA SER A 14 -10.73 11.56 2.50
C SER A 14 -9.60 12.58 2.28
N MET A 15 -8.36 12.12 2.13
CA MET A 15 -7.22 13.00 1.91
C MET A 15 -7.20 13.61 0.49
N ILE A 16 -7.63 12.87 -0.52
CA ILE A 16 -7.80 13.41 -1.88
C ILE A 16 -8.76 14.60 -1.84
N ASN A 17 -9.92 14.43 -1.21
CA ASN A 17 -10.92 15.48 -1.07
C ASN A 17 -10.42 16.64 -0.20
N TYR A 18 -9.77 16.35 0.93
CA TYR A 18 -9.23 17.38 1.83
C TYR A 18 -8.19 18.27 1.15
N THR A 19 -7.34 17.72 0.28
CA THR A 19 -6.34 18.49 -0.47
C THR A 19 -6.91 19.25 -1.67
N GLY A 20 -8.21 19.13 -1.95
CA GLY A 20 -8.85 19.73 -3.12
C GLY A 20 -8.47 19.07 -4.43
N SER A 21 -7.91 17.87 -4.37
CA SER A 21 -7.59 17.07 -5.57
C SER A 21 -8.85 16.42 -6.14
N THR A 22 -8.80 16.07 -7.43
CA THR A 22 -9.91 15.37 -8.10
C THR A 22 -9.71 13.86 -7.96
N PRO A 23 -10.61 13.12 -7.29
CA PRO A 23 -10.54 11.67 -7.26
C PRO A 23 -10.90 11.05 -8.61
N VAL A 24 -10.14 10.06 -9.04
CA VAL A 24 -10.39 9.24 -10.24
C VAL A 24 -10.40 7.78 -9.80
N PRO A 25 -11.56 7.22 -9.42
CA PRO A 25 -11.63 5.86 -8.91
C PRO A 25 -11.47 4.83 -10.03
N TYR A 26 -10.69 3.77 -9.79
CA TYR A 26 -10.81 2.52 -10.49
C TYR A 26 -11.60 1.52 -9.63
N ASP A 27 -12.65 0.97 -10.24
CA ASP A 27 -13.67 0.21 -9.51
C ASP A 27 -13.38 -1.29 -9.56
N LEU A 28 -12.92 -1.84 -8.44
CA LEU A 28 -12.63 -3.27 -8.28
C LEU A 28 -13.90 -4.13 -8.33
N THR A 29 -15.09 -3.55 -8.08
CA THR A 29 -16.36 -4.32 -8.08
C THR A 29 -16.87 -4.64 -9.47
N LYS A 30 -16.27 -4.07 -10.52
CA LYS A 30 -16.60 -4.40 -11.91
C LYS A 30 -16.27 -5.84 -12.26
N ASP A 31 -15.26 -6.41 -11.64
CA ASP A 31 -14.97 -7.84 -11.71
C ASP A 31 -15.55 -8.54 -10.48
N LYS A 32 -16.29 -9.66 -10.70
CA LYS A 32 -16.90 -10.43 -9.62
C LYS A 32 -15.90 -11.01 -8.61
N ASP A 33 -14.67 -11.21 -9.05
CA ASP A 33 -13.55 -11.70 -8.23
C ASP A 33 -12.70 -10.52 -7.69
N LEU A 34 -13.16 -9.27 -7.82
CA LEU A 34 -12.49 -8.04 -7.40
C LEU A 34 -11.09 -7.89 -7.98
N LYS A 35 -10.90 -8.36 -9.22
CA LYS A 35 -9.60 -8.36 -9.87
C LYS A 35 -9.17 -6.97 -10.31
N PHE A 36 -7.90 -6.74 -10.11
CA PHE A 36 -7.19 -5.58 -10.60
C PHE A 36 -6.95 -5.70 -12.12
N ASN A 37 -7.14 -4.60 -12.86
CA ASN A 37 -6.89 -4.54 -14.29
C ASN A 37 -5.95 -3.37 -14.62
N ALA A 38 -4.71 -3.70 -14.97
CA ALA A 38 -3.68 -2.71 -15.27
C ALA A 38 -4.02 -1.85 -16.51
N GLU A 39 -4.65 -2.41 -17.53
CA GLU A 39 -5.00 -1.69 -18.76
C GLU A 39 -6.11 -0.66 -18.48
N GLU A 40 -7.10 -1.02 -17.68
CA GLU A 40 -8.14 -0.08 -17.25
C GLU A 40 -7.52 1.10 -16.52
N ILE A 41 -6.64 0.85 -15.54
CA ILE A 41 -5.99 1.90 -14.77
C ILE A 41 -5.13 2.81 -15.65
N LEU A 42 -4.35 2.24 -16.56
CA LEU A 42 -3.54 3.02 -17.51
C LEU A 42 -4.42 3.91 -18.39
N SER A 43 -5.62 3.45 -18.76
CA SER A 43 -6.56 4.25 -19.57
C SER A 43 -7.15 5.44 -18.83
N LEU A 44 -7.10 5.46 -17.50
CA LEU A 44 -7.54 6.60 -16.68
C LEU A 44 -6.52 7.72 -16.56
N ILE A 45 -5.27 7.49 -16.99
CA ILE A 45 -4.21 8.48 -16.87
C ILE A 45 -4.42 9.61 -17.90
N THR A 46 -4.40 10.83 -17.41
CA THR A 46 -4.45 12.07 -18.22
C THR A 46 -3.23 12.95 -17.91
N ASP A 47 -3.05 14.03 -18.63
CA ASP A 47 -2.02 15.04 -18.35
C ASP A 47 -2.19 15.72 -16.98
N LYS A 48 -3.37 15.59 -16.37
CA LYS A 48 -3.68 16.12 -15.02
C LYS A 48 -3.39 15.13 -13.91
N THR A 49 -3.21 13.87 -14.22
CA THR A 49 -2.91 12.82 -13.24
C THR A 49 -1.57 13.10 -12.55
N ARG A 50 -1.53 13.12 -11.23
CA ARG A 50 -0.30 13.34 -10.45
C ARG A 50 0.08 12.17 -9.57
N LEU A 51 -0.90 11.38 -9.15
CA LEU A 51 -0.70 10.27 -8.24
C LEU A 51 -1.56 9.08 -8.65
N LEU A 52 -0.98 7.90 -8.63
CA LEU A 52 -1.67 6.62 -8.67
C LEU A 52 -1.48 5.94 -7.32
N ILE A 53 -2.57 5.58 -6.67
CA ILE A 53 -2.58 4.84 -5.40
C ILE A 53 -2.92 3.39 -5.68
N LEU A 54 -2.06 2.48 -5.25
CA LEU A 54 -2.27 1.04 -5.22
C LEU A 54 -2.24 0.56 -3.77
N ILE A 55 -3.18 -0.29 -3.40
CA ILE A 55 -3.21 -0.97 -2.08
C ILE A 55 -3.15 -2.46 -2.37
N ASN A 56 -2.06 -3.11 -2.00
CA ASN A 56 -1.88 -4.54 -2.31
C ASN A 56 -1.21 -5.28 -1.14
N PRO A 57 -1.86 -6.28 -0.57
CA PRO A 57 -3.29 -6.65 -0.69
C PRO A 57 -4.25 -5.52 -0.29
N ASN A 58 -5.44 -5.47 -0.94
CA ASN A 58 -6.37 -4.37 -0.76
C ASN A 58 -7.22 -4.51 0.51
N ASN A 59 -7.45 -3.41 1.20
CA ASN A 59 -8.39 -3.27 2.30
C ASN A 59 -9.59 -2.40 1.80
N PRO A 60 -10.86 -2.86 1.85
CA PRO A 60 -11.36 -4.01 2.65
C PRO A 60 -11.52 -5.32 1.88
N THR A 61 -11.26 -5.37 0.57
CA THR A 61 -11.65 -6.50 -0.29
C THR A 61 -10.83 -7.77 -0.07
N GLY A 62 -9.61 -7.64 0.47
CA GLY A 62 -8.65 -8.75 0.56
C GLY A 62 -8.10 -9.17 -0.81
N SER A 63 -8.46 -8.48 -1.89
CA SER A 63 -7.97 -8.81 -3.23
C SER A 63 -6.47 -8.62 -3.34
N PHE A 64 -5.83 -9.52 -4.07
CA PHE A 64 -4.40 -9.53 -4.31
C PHE A 64 -4.12 -9.27 -5.80
N VAL A 65 -3.18 -8.38 -6.07
CA VAL A 65 -2.76 -8.07 -7.44
C VAL A 65 -1.67 -9.04 -7.86
N GLU A 66 -1.92 -9.81 -8.90
CA GLU A 66 -0.95 -10.76 -9.42
C GLU A 66 0.25 -10.05 -10.07
N LYS A 67 1.41 -10.71 -10.01
CA LYS A 67 2.66 -10.16 -10.56
C LYS A 67 2.52 -9.73 -12.02
N SER A 68 1.78 -10.49 -12.82
CA SER A 68 1.57 -10.19 -14.24
C SER A 68 0.85 -8.85 -14.48
N GLU A 69 -0.06 -8.48 -13.58
CA GLU A 69 -0.74 -7.16 -13.66
C GLU A 69 0.18 -6.03 -13.18
N ILE A 70 0.99 -6.26 -12.16
CA ILE A 70 2.03 -5.30 -11.75
C ILE A 70 3.07 -5.11 -12.87
N ASP A 71 3.51 -6.17 -13.56
CA ASP A 71 4.43 -6.09 -14.71
C ASP A 71 3.83 -5.20 -15.83
N LYS A 72 2.55 -5.41 -16.17
CA LYS A 72 1.86 -4.60 -17.19
C LYS A 72 1.74 -3.14 -16.75
N LEU A 73 1.29 -2.90 -15.51
CA LEU A 73 1.14 -1.55 -14.98
C LEU A 73 2.47 -0.82 -14.93
N ALA A 74 3.53 -1.45 -14.44
CA ALA A 74 4.86 -0.86 -14.36
C ALA A 74 5.39 -0.48 -15.75
N LYS A 75 5.23 -1.37 -16.74
CA LYS A 75 5.63 -1.10 -18.13
C LYS A 75 4.83 0.05 -18.73
N GLY A 76 3.52 0.10 -18.52
CA GLY A 76 2.66 1.18 -19.01
C GLY A 76 3.03 2.52 -18.36
N LEU A 77 3.29 2.53 -17.05
CA LEU A 77 3.69 3.73 -16.32
C LEU A 77 5.01 4.35 -16.81
N GLU A 78 5.90 3.59 -17.46
CA GLU A 78 7.10 4.16 -18.07
C GLU A 78 6.77 5.25 -19.13
N GLN A 79 5.59 5.20 -19.74
CA GLN A 79 5.11 6.20 -20.71
C GLN A 79 4.48 7.44 -20.04
N HIS A 80 4.29 7.41 -18.72
CA HIS A 80 3.66 8.47 -17.94
C HIS A 80 4.59 8.98 -16.83
N PRO A 81 5.73 9.62 -17.15
CA PRO A 81 6.76 9.99 -16.17
C PRO A 81 6.29 11.05 -15.16
N HIS A 82 5.19 11.75 -15.44
CA HIS A 82 4.59 12.76 -14.57
C HIS A 82 3.73 12.19 -13.44
N VAL A 83 3.46 10.87 -13.46
CA VAL A 83 2.62 10.20 -12.46
C VAL A 83 3.49 9.61 -11.36
N THR A 84 3.31 10.06 -10.14
CA THR A 84 3.89 9.44 -8.93
C THR A 84 3.09 8.20 -8.54
N ILE A 85 3.75 7.20 -7.99
CA ILE A 85 3.12 5.94 -7.56
C ILE A 85 3.18 5.89 -6.04
N LEU A 86 2.05 5.64 -5.39
CA LEU A 86 1.97 5.29 -3.98
C LEU A 86 1.50 3.85 -3.87
N SER A 87 2.38 2.99 -3.38
CA SER A 87 2.10 1.58 -3.12
C SER A 87 1.95 1.37 -1.62
N ASP A 88 0.73 1.10 -1.17
CA ASP A 88 0.46 0.71 0.20
C ASP A 88 0.61 -0.80 0.32
N GLU A 89 1.72 -1.21 0.94
CA GLU A 89 2.13 -2.61 1.07
C GLU A 89 1.99 -3.11 2.52
N ILE A 90 1.19 -2.43 3.36
CA ILE A 90 1.04 -2.73 4.80
C ILE A 90 0.65 -4.19 5.10
N TYR A 91 0.08 -4.90 4.13
CA TYR A 91 -0.30 -6.31 4.22
C TYR A 91 0.68 -7.24 3.48
N SER A 92 1.86 -6.75 3.07
CA SER A 92 2.85 -7.48 2.25
C SER A 92 3.25 -8.84 2.82
N ARG A 93 3.28 -8.97 4.15
CA ARG A 93 3.63 -10.20 4.87
C ARG A 93 2.42 -11.07 5.25
N GLN A 94 1.21 -10.66 4.89
CA GLN A 94 -0.04 -11.40 5.12
C GLN A 94 -0.59 -11.95 3.79
N ILE A 95 0.28 -12.62 3.04
CA ILE A 95 -0.03 -13.26 1.76
C ILE A 95 0.03 -14.76 1.96
N PHE A 96 -0.97 -15.45 1.43
CA PHE A 96 -1.22 -16.87 1.67
C PHE A 96 -1.02 -17.68 0.40
N ASP A 97 -1.16 -19.00 0.51
CA ASP A 97 -1.07 -19.94 -0.61
C ASP A 97 0.30 -19.94 -1.32
N GLY A 98 1.37 -19.63 -0.59
CA GLY A 98 2.74 -19.64 -1.14
C GLY A 98 3.02 -18.57 -2.20
N LYS A 99 2.15 -17.54 -2.31
CA LYS A 99 2.35 -16.42 -3.21
C LYS A 99 3.40 -15.46 -2.66
N GLU A 100 4.13 -14.81 -3.57
CA GLU A 100 5.07 -13.75 -3.25
C GLU A 100 4.46 -12.38 -3.53
N MET A 101 4.77 -11.39 -2.68
CA MET A 101 4.34 -10.01 -2.88
C MET A 101 5.01 -9.38 -4.10
N PRO A 102 4.26 -9.01 -5.14
CA PRO A 102 4.81 -8.23 -6.24
C PRO A 102 4.93 -6.76 -5.83
N THR A 103 6.14 -6.30 -5.58
CA THR A 103 6.42 -4.92 -5.19
C THR A 103 6.95 -4.08 -6.34
N PHE A 104 6.63 -2.78 -6.35
CA PHE A 104 7.20 -1.83 -7.31
C PHE A 104 8.69 -1.57 -7.11
N PHE A 105 9.30 -1.97 -5.99
CA PHE A 105 10.75 -1.91 -5.82
C PHE A 105 11.53 -2.69 -6.89
N ASN A 106 10.92 -3.70 -7.50
CA ASN A 106 11.51 -4.51 -8.55
C ASN A 106 11.61 -3.79 -9.92
N TYR A 107 11.11 -2.54 -10.03
CA TYR A 107 11.12 -1.76 -11.26
C TYR A 107 11.98 -0.49 -11.12
N PRO A 108 13.31 -0.57 -11.37
CA PRO A 108 14.24 0.52 -11.10
C PRO A 108 13.88 1.85 -11.77
N LYS A 109 13.27 1.82 -12.96
CA LYS A 109 12.85 3.02 -13.70
C LYS A 109 11.74 3.83 -13.01
N LEU A 110 11.02 3.22 -12.07
CA LEU A 110 9.93 3.86 -11.35
C LEU A 110 10.36 4.43 -9.99
N ARG A 111 11.53 4.07 -9.48
CA ARG A 111 11.97 4.40 -8.10
C ARG A 111 12.03 5.89 -7.81
N GLU A 112 12.39 6.71 -8.79
CA GLU A 112 12.48 8.17 -8.64
C GLU A 112 11.11 8.85 -8.40
N ARG A 113 10.03 8.09 -8.48
CA ARG A 113 8.66 8.56 -8.28
C ARG A 113 7.77 7.52 -7.58
N LEU A 114 8.40 6.61 -6.85
CA LEU A 114 7.74 5.58 -6.06
C LEU A 114 7.71 5.97 -4.58
N ILE A 115 6.54 5.91 -3.99
CA ILE A 115 6.31 6.00 -2.56
C ILE A 115 5.79 4.63 -2.12
N VAL A 116 6.42 4.02 -1.11
CA VAL A 116 5.95 2.76 -0.52
C VAL A 116 5.61 2.99 0.94
N LEU A 117 4.43 2.54 1.35
CA LEU A 117 3.99 2.56 2.74
C LEU A 117 4.01 1.14 3.29
N GLU A 118 4.59 1.00 4.47
CA GLU A 118 4.70 -0.28 5.17
C GLU A 118 4.71 -0.04 6.69
N GLY A 119 4.67 -1.09 7.51
CA GLY A 119 4.76 -0.91 8.95
C GLY A 119 4.54 -2.18 9.74
N TRP A 120 4.63 -2.03 11.05
CA TRP A 120 4.55 -3.13 12.00
C TRP A 120 3.12 -3.49 12.40
N SER A 121 2.17 -2.60 12.14
CA SER A 121 0.79 -2.73 12.65
C SER A 121 0.13 -4.06 12.29
N LYS A 122 0.35 -4.57 11.09
CA LYS A 122 -0.32 -5.76 10.56
C LYS A 122 0.56 -7.00 10.69
N ALA A 123 1.71 -7.02 10.04
CA ALA A 123 2.61 -8.15 10.04
C ALA A 123 3.04 -8.60 11.45
N TYR A 124 3.26 -7.65 12.35
CA TYR A 124 3.74 -7.93 13.71
C TYR A 124 2.65 -7.75 14.78
N SER A 125 1.37 -7.61 14.40
CA SER A 125 0.25 -7.39 15.33
C SER A 125 0.47 -6.20 16.28
N MET A 126 1.17 -5.16 15.82
CA MET A 126 1.60 -4.00 16.60
C MET A 126 0.75 -2.75 16.31
N THR A 127 -0.57 -2.91 16.17
CA THR A 127 -1.48 -1.79 15.83
C THR A 127 -1.46 -0.67 16.86
N GLY A 128 -1.38 -1.01 18.13
CA GLY A 128 -1.34 -0.05 19.26
C GLY A 128 0.00 0.68 19.41
N TRP A 129 1.08 0.18 18.84
CA TRP A 129 2.41 0.77 18.93
C TRP A 129 2.61 2.00 18.02
N ARG A 130 1.71 2.19 17.04
CA ARG A 130 1.70 3.34 16.13
C ARG A 130 3.03 3.53 15.40
N LEU A 131 3.57 2.44 14.84
CA LEU A 131 4.87 2.38 14.19
C LEU A 131 4.70 1.98 12.72
N GLY A 132 5.23 2.79 11.83
CA GLY A 132 5.25 2.56 10.39
C GLY A 132 6.49 3.18 9.76
N TRP A 133 6.76 2.82 8.54
CA TRP A 133 7.81 3.40 7.74
C TRP A 133 7.35 3.61 6.29
N SER A 134 8.03 4.47 5.60
CA SER A 134 7.76 4.71 4.19
C SER A 134 9.04 5.02 3.42
N PHE A 135 9.08 4.55 2.19
CA PHE A 135 10.10 4.92 1.23
C PHE A 135 9.60 6.10 0.40
N TRP A 136 10.49 7.05 0.14
CA TRP A 136 10.16 8.25 -0.63
C TRP A 136 11.26 8.55 -1.65
N PRO A 137 10.91 9.12 -2.83
CA PRO A 137 11.86 9.73 -3.72
C PRO A 137 12.69 10.81 -3.00
N GLU A 138 13.98 10.86 -3.25
CA GLU A 138 14.91 11.73 -2.52
C GLU A 138 14.48 13.21 -2.51
N HIS A 139 13.98 13.70 -3.65
CA HIS A 139 13.52 15.09 -3.78
C HIS A 139 12.28 15.44 -2.93
N LEU A 140 11.55 14.46 -2.41
CA LEU A 140 10.39 14.66 -1.52
C LEU A 140 10.75 14.53 -0.03
N VAL A 141 11.89 13.94 0.32
CA VAL A 141 12.23 13.59 1.71
C VAL A 141 12.23 14.81 2.63
N GLU A 142 12.81 15.93 2.19
CA GLU A 142 12.83 17.15 3.01
C GLU A 142 11.42 17.67 3.31
N HIS A 143 10.54 17.67 2.32
CA HIS A 143 9.16 18.11 2.48
C HIS A 143 8.35 17.21 3.41
N VAL A 144 8.53 15.90 3.27
CA VAL A 144 7.88 14.89 4.15
C VAL A 144 8.36 15.04 5.58
N ASN A 145 9.67 15.21 5.80
CA ASN A 145 10.22 15.43 7.14
C ASN A 145 9.65 16.69 7.80
N LYS A 146 9.51 17.80 7.07
CA LYS A 146 8.86 19.02 7.58
C LYS A 146 7.40 18.76 7.99
N LEU A 147 6.65 18.01 7.18
CA LEU A 147 5.26 17.64 7.52
C LEU A 147 5.21 16.76 8.76
N LEU A 148 6.07 15.75 8.87
CA LEU A 148 6.12 14.84 10.02
C LEU A 148 6.47 15.58 11.32
N ILE A 149 7.48 16.44 11.30
CA ILE A 149 7.88 17.25 12.47
C ILE A 149 6.73 18.12 12.95
N ASN A 150 5.97 18.72 12.03
CA ASN A 150 4.88 19.65 12.38
C ASN A 150 3.54 18.94 12.69
N SER A 151 3.37 17.67 12.33
CA SER A 151 2.13 16.91 12.56
C SER A 151 2.25 15.95 13.73
N VAL A 152 3.30 15.15 13.79
CA VAL A 152 3.48 14.06 14.79
C VAL A 152 4.73 14.20 15.65
N SER A 153 5.58 15.20 15.37
CA SER A 153 6.88 15.46 16.01
C SER A 153 7.88 14.34 15.83
N CYS A 154 7.74 13.24 16.57
CA CYS A 154 8.59 12.05 16.43
C CYS A 154 7.81 10.80 16.85
N VAL A 155 8.33 9.66 16.41
CA VAL A 155 7.84 8.35 16.85
C VAL A 155 8.29 8.11 18.29
N ASN A 156 7.43 7.51 19.11
CA ASN A 156 7.73 7.15 20.50
C ASN A 156 9.00 6.29 20.56
N ALA A 157 9.96 6.66 21.41
CA ALA A 157 11.26 6.00 21.51
C ALA A 157 11.14 4.51 21.89
N ALA A 158 10.28 4.15 22.84
CA ALA A 158 10.06 2.74 23.21
C ALA A 158 9.51 1.93 22.03
N ALA A 159 8.61 2.52 21.22
CA ALA A 159 8.10 1.88 20.03
C ALA A 159 9.19 1.63 18.98
N GLN A 160 10.16 2.55 18.82
CA GLN A 160 11.29 2.35 17.89
C GLN A 160 12.13 1.14 18.29
N TYR A 161 12.48 0.99 19.57
CA TYR A 161 13.21 -0.20 20.08
C TYR A 161 12.40 -1.49 19.90
N ALA A 162 11.10 -1.44 20.18
CA ALA A 162 10.21 -2.58 19.92
C ALA A 162 10.15 -2.96 18.45
N GLY A 163 10.16 -1.96 17.55
CA GLY A 163 10.20 -2.18 16.11
C GLY A 163 11.48 -2.86 15.65
N ILE A 164 12.65 -2.45 16.19
CA ILE A 164 13.93 -3.11 15.92
C ILE A 164 13.88 -4.57 16.39
N ALA A 165 13.45 -4.80 17.62
CA ALA A 165 13.33 -6.14 18.16
C ALA A 165 12.38 -7.04 17.36
N ALA A 166 11.31 -6.48 16.79
CA ALA A 166 10.39 -7.20 15.93
C ALA A 166 11.02 -7.59 14.57
N LEU A 167 11.89 -6.74 14.02
CA LEU A 167 12.61 -7.03 12.77
C LEU A 167 13.73 -8.05 12.95
N ASP A 168 14.42 -8.00 14.10
CA ASP A 168 15.54 -8.90 14.42
C ASP A 168 15.05 -10.25 15.03
N GLY A 169 13.79 -10.31 15.42
CA GLY A 169 13.16 -11.47 16.04
C GLY A 169 12.72 -12.53 15.01
N PRO A 170 12.24 -13.68 15.51
CA PRO A 170 11.73 -14.74 14.64
C PRO A 170 10.40 -14.33 13.98
N ASP A 171 10.21 -14.74 12.75
CA ASP A 171 8.98 -14.50 11.97
C ASP A 171 7.82 -15.44 12.33
N ASP A 172 7.98 -16.31 13.33
CA ASP A 172 7.02 -17.38 13.68
C ASP A 172 5.61 -16.85 14.03
N SER A 173 5.51 -15.61 14.50
CA SER A 173 4.22 -14.98 14.84
C SER A 173 3.36 -14.64 13.60
N ILE A 174 3.96 -14.50 12.42
CA ILE A 174 3.24 -14.12 11.20
C ILE A 174 2.36 -15.27 10.69
N PRO A 175 2.86 -16.51 10.51
CA PRO A 175 2.03 -17.66 10.19
C PRO A 175 0.97 -17.98 11.25
N VAL A 176 1.29 -17.79 12.54
CA VAL A 176 0.35 -18.05 13.64
C VAL A 176 -0.85 -17.11 13.58
N SER A 177 -0.67 -15.85 13.23
CA SER A 177 -1.79 -14.90 13.04
C SER A 177 -2.79 -15.40 12.01
N TYR A 178 -2.35 -16.04 10.95
CA TYR A 178 -3.21 -16.63 9.93
C TYR A 178 -4.07 -17.78 10.46
N THR A 179 -3.46 -18.72 11.18
CA THR A 179 -4.18 -19.90 11.70
C THR A 179 -5.23 -19.57 12.75
N HIS A 180 -5.09 -18.42 13.42
CA HIS A 180 -6.05 -17.98 14.46
C HIS A 180 -7.15 -17.06 13.89
N LEU A 181 -6.96 -16.45 12.73
CA LEU A 181 -7.97 -15.60 12.08
C LEU A 181 -8.96 -16.40 11.19
N THR A 182 -8.61 -17.60 10.80
CA THR A 182 -9.51 -18.51 10.07
C THR A 182 -10.25 -19.39 11.05
N LEU A 183 -11.37 -18.88 11.60
CA LEU A 183 -12.31 -19.73 12.32
C LEU A 183 -12.99 -20.68 11.30
N PRO A 184 -13.14 -21.99 11.64
CA PRO A 184 -13.95 -22.89 10.84
C PRO A 184 -15.37 -22.33 10.70
N PRO A 185 -16.05 -22.52 9.56
CA PRO A 185 -17.41 -22.02 9.36
C PRO A 185 -18.44 -22.47 10.42
N SER A 186 -18.15 -23.56 11.13
CA SER A 186 -18.95 -24.09 12.24
C SER A 186 -18.92 -23.22 13.51
N ASP A 187 -17.97 -22.30 13.63
CA ASP A 187 -17.77 -21.49 14.84
C ASP A 187 -18.35 -20.08 14.69
N LEU A 188 -19.03 -19.81 13.56
CA LEU A 188 -19.67 -18.54 13.24
C LEU A 188 -21.19 -18.52 13.53
N VAL A 189 -21.71 -19.37 14.42
CA VAL A 189 -23.12 -19.42 14.82
C VAL A 189 -23.34 -18.74 16.14
#